data_4b15c82406abc514797ec5efbd712890
#
_entry.id   4b15c82406abc514797ec5efbd712890
#
_cell.length_a   1.000
_cell.length_b   1.000
_cell.length_c   1.000
_cell.angle_alpha   90.00
_cell.angle_beta   90.00
_cell.angle_gamma   90.00
#
_symmetry.space_group_name_H-M   'P 1'
#
loop_
_entity.id
_entity.type
_entity.pdbx_description
1 polymer ?
#
loop_
_entity_poly.entity_id
_entity_poly.type
_entity_poly.pdbx_seq_one_letter_code
_entity_poly.pdbx_strand_id
1 'polypeptide(L)'
;MDSYFGRIVSLDSLKLENKRSDDEIRESAGRLKGEILSENCPHCGAPVHWPSGVTSFLLCQSCGSSLNTTKDTVALMEANAQRKEQENLFTLSIGTKGRLNDTEYLIIGAVRFAEIPSYNQNQSEYWTEYLLYNTQQGFAWLIESGKRWRLSETLHTWPDFDSSGNPAGEMLIDHYRGQVEAAAGAFYWKVKQGDLLHYKEYSGKKSYGRNVILCSEQSKDEIVWSKSSPVSYRQMRKAFGLSFDTKEMLSYWLKDDNRNVGSRDNVARIIAMLILIIVNLPAWLSPHLRGPVGMAVSLCALVWI
;
A
#
# COMPACT_ATOMS: atom_id res chain seq x y z
N MET A 1 20.34 -6.96 -22.27
CA MET A 1 19.74 -6.33 -21.09
C MET A 1 20.90 -5.95 -20.19
N ASP A 2 21.26 -4.68 -20.15
CA ASP A 2 22.39 -4.23 -19.35
C ASP A 2 21.92 -4.12 -17.89
N SER A 3 22.51 -4.91 -17.01
CA SER A 3 22.21 -4.89 -15.58
C SER A 3 23.19 -3.96 -14.89
N TYR A 4 22.69 -2.93 -14.22
CA TYR A 4 23.48 -2.01 -13.43
C TYR A 4 23.44 -2.43 -11.95
N PHE A 5 24.61 -2.63 -11.36
CA PHE A 5 24.76 -2.88 -9.93
C PHE A 5 25.29 -1.62 -9.25
N GLY A 6 24.57 -1.13 -8.26
CA GLY A 6 24.99 0.01 -7.46
C GLY A 6 25.29 -0.39 -6.01
N ARG A 7 26.22 0.32 -5.37
CA ARG A 7 26.41 0.26 -3.91
C ARG A 7 26.35 1.67 -3.34
N ILE A 8 25.84 1.78 -2.13
CA ILE A 8 25.89 3.03 -1.39
C ILE A 8 27.36 3.28 -0.98
N VAL A 9 27.87 4.44 -1.35
CA VAL A 9 29.20 4.92 -0.95
C VAL A 9 29.05 6.27 -0.28
N SER A 10 29.91 6.59 0.70
CA SER A 10 29.91 7.92 1.28
C SER A 10 30.37 8.95 0.24
N LEU A 11 29.81 10.17 0.28
CA LEU A 11 30.21 11.27 -0.61
C LEU A 11 31.72 11.54 -0.52
N ASP A 12 32.33 11.36 0.66
CA ASP A 12 33.77 11.57 0.86
C ASP A 12 34.65 10.50 0.18
N SER A 13 34.10 9.31 -0.08
CA SER A 13 34.80 8.26 -0.82
C SER A 13 34.81 8.49 -2.33
N LEU A 14 33.91 9.35 -2.81
CA LEU A 14 33.84 9.80 -4.19
C LEU A 14 34.72 11.05 -4.30
N LYS A 15 35.90 10.98 -4.81
CA LYS A 15 36.80 12.13 -5.07
C LYS A 15 36.12 13.10 -6.05
N LEU A 16 35.05 13.76 -5.59
CA LEU A 16 34.28 14.69 -6.42
C LEU A 16 35.00 16.03 -6.49
N GLU A 17 35.24 16.49 -7.71
CA GLU A 17 35.69 17.83 -8.02
C GLU A 17 34.48 18.79 -8.02
N ASN A 18 34.71 20.07 -7.71
CA ASN A 18 33.70 21.13 -7.70
C ASN A 18 32.52 20.89 -6.75
N LYS A 19 32.79 20.41 -5.54
CA LYS A 19 31.76 20.35 -4.49
C LYS A 19 31.25 21.76 -4.19
N ARG A 20 29.94 21.89 -4.01
CA ARG A 20 29.37 23.15 -3.50
C ARG A 20 29.99 23.47 -2.15
N SER A 21 30.32 24.75 -1.93
CA SER A 21 30.73 25.23 -0.62
C SER A 21 29.59 25.16 0.38
N ASP A 22 29.91 25.11 1.68
CA ASP A 22 28.90 25.16 2.74
C ASP A 22 28.01 26.41 2.66
N ASP A 23 28.53 27.52 2.13
CA ASP A 23 27.78 28.74 1.92
C ASP A 23 26.81 28.61 0.73
N GLU A 24 27.22 28.03 -0.39
CA GLU A 24 26.33 27.73 -1.51
C GLU A 24 25.24 26.70 -1.11
N ILE A 25 25.56 25.76 -0.22
CA ILE A 25 24.58 24.83 0.33
C ILE A 25 23.60 25.59 1.22
N ARG A 26 24.06 26.51 2.08
CA ARG A 26 23.21 27.33 2.94
C ARG A 26 22.33 28.30 2.15
N GLU A 27 22.84 28.93 1.12
CA GLU A 27 22.07 29.81 0.24
C GLU A 27 21.01 29.01 -0.56
N SER A 28 21.33 27.81 -0.98
CA SER A 28 20.37 26.90 -1.64
C SER A 28 19.39 26.25 -0.67
N ALA A 29 19.73 26.12 0.62
CA ALA A 29 18.88 25.56 1.66
C ALA A 29 17.74 26.49 2.12
N GLY A 30 17.72 27.73 1.66
CA GLY A 30 16.62 28.66 1.91
C GLY A 30 15.31 28.32 1.20
N ARG A 31 15.30 27.33 0.33
CA ARG A 31 14.07 26.75 -0.26
C ARG A 31 13.81 25.39 0.36
N LEU A 32 12.79 25.32 1.20
CA LEU A 32 12.33 24.05 1.79
C LEU A 32 11.87 23.14 0.66
N LYS A 33 12.73 22.18 0.26
CA LYS A 33 12.31 21.11 -0.63
C LYS A 33 11.16 20.35 0.04
N GLY A 34 10.08 20.16 -0.70
CA GLY A 34 8.91 19.44 -0.22
C GLY A 34 7.82 20.32 0.38
N GLU A 35 7.93 21.65 0.31
CA GLU A 35 6.81 22.54 0.58
C GLU A 35 5.66 22.23 -0.41
N ILE A 36 4.44 22.19 0.09
CA ILE A 36 3.28 21.95 -0.76
C ILE A 36 2.90 23.25 -1.46
N LEU A 37 3.13 23.28 -2.76
CA LEU A 37 2.69 24.36 -3.63
C LEU A 37 1.28 24.10 -4.18
N SER A 38 0.60 25.17 -4.56
CA SER A 38 -0.73 25.14 -5.12
C SER A 38 -0.85 26.14 -6.27
N GLU A 39 -1.35 25.66 -7.41
CA GLU A 39 -1.70 26.48 -8.57
C GLU A 39 -2.97 25.95 -9.25
N ASN A 40 -3.45 26.68 -10.22
CA ASN A 40 -4.55 26.23 -11.05
C ASN A 40 -4.03 25.47 -12.28
N CYS A 41 -4.67 24.35 -12.60
CA CYS A 41 -4.37 23.59 -13.81
C CYS A 41 -4.51 24.50 -15.04
N PRO A 42 -3.48 24.66 -15.88
CA PRO A 42 -3.54 25.54 -17.05
C PRO A 42 -4.52 25.08 -18.13
N HIS A 43 -5.01 23.84 -18.05
CA HIS A 43 -6.00 23.31 -19.01
C HIS A 43 -7.45 23.50 -18.55
N CYS A 44 -7.77 23.23 -17.27
CA CYS A 44 -9.16 23.24 -16.80
C CYS A 44 -9.45 24.23 -15.66
N GLY A 45 -8.43 24.88 -15.10
CA GLY A 45 -8.57 25.83 -14.01
C GLY A 45 -8.76 25.21 -12.62
N ALA A 46 -8.86 23.88 -12.49
CA ALA A 46 -9.00 23.22 -11.19
C ALA A 46 -7.70 23.36 -10.35
N PRO A 47 -7.81 23.48 -9.02
CA PRO A 47 -6.63 23.56 -8.16
C PRO A 47 -5.84 22.26 -8.19
N VAL A 48 -4.53 22.37 -8.26
CA VAL A 48 -3.56 21.27 -8.18
C VAL A 48 -2.52 21.56 -7.12
N HIS A 49 -2.06 20.51 -6.43
CA HIS A 49 -1.11 20.62 -5.33
C HIS A 49 0.03 19.63 -5.54
N TRP A 50 1.26 20.05 -5.22
CA TRP A 50 2.44 19.17 -5.32
C TRP A 50 3.53 19.56 -4.34
N PRO A 51 4.35 18.61 -3.86
CA PRO A 51 5.56 18.90 -3.11
C PRO A 51 6.66 19.45 -4.04
N SER A 52 7.09 20.71 -3.80
CA SER A 52 8.13 21.38 -4.58
C SER A 52 9.46 20.65 -4.49
N GLY A 53 10.16 20.54 -5.62
CA GLY A 53 11.53 20.00 -5.71
C GLY A 53 11.67 18.50 -5.43
N VAL A 54 10.57 17.78 -5.12
CA VAL A 54 10.56 16.31 -4.90
C VAL A 54 9.65 15.58 -5.87
N THR A 55 8.75 16.29 -6.57
CA THR A 55 7.92 15.75 -7.66
C THR A 55 8.24 16.45 -8.97
N SER A 56 8.12 15.75 -10.08
CA SER A 56 8.42 16.27 -11.42
C SER A 56 7.24 16.18 -12.38
N PHE A 57 6.21 15.42 -12.01
CA PHE A 57 5.08 15.08 -12.85
C PHE A 57 3.78 15.13 -12.05
N LEU A 58 2.72 15.67 -12.65
CA LEU A 58 1.41 15.73 -12.02
C LEU A 58 0.33 15.43 -13.07
N LEU A 59 -0.62 14.59 -12.70
CA LEU A 59 -1.87 14.36 -13.43
C LEU A 59 -2.99 15.12 -12.73
N CYS A 60 -3.61 16.06 -13.43
CA CYS A 60 -4.72 16.82 -12.88
C CYS A 60 -5.89 15.89 -12.52
N GLN A 61 -6.34 15.93 -11.27
CA GLN A 61 -7.44 15.08 -10.78
C GLN A 61 -8.75 15.35 -11.54
N SER A 62 -8.97 16.61 -11.94
CA SER A 62 -10.21 17.04 -12.55
C SER A 62 -10.31 16.73 -14.05
N CYS A 63 -9.21 16.89 -14.81
CA CYS A 63 -9.26 16.71 -16.25
C CYS A 63 -8.28 15.65 -16.80
N GLY A 64 -7.42 15.08 -15.97
CA GLY A 64 -6.43 14.07 -16.37
C GLY A 64 -5.29 14.59 -17.24
N SER A 65 -5.15 15.91 -17.43
CA SER A 65 -4.03 16.49 -18.18
C SER A 65 -2.73 16.33 -17.43
N SER A 66 -1.64 16.04 -18.15
CA SER A 66 -0.32 15.91 -17.57
C SER A 66 0.40 17.25 -17.49
N LEU A 67 1.01 17.50 -16.34
CA LEU A 67 1.65 18.75 -15.98
C LEU A 67 3.09 18.48 -15.50
N ASN A 68 4.00 19.38 -15.82
CA ASN A 68 5.37 19.40 -15.31
C ASN A 68 5.44 20.26 -14.04
N THR A 69 6.03 19.72 -12.99
CA THR A 69 6.19 20.36 -11.67
C THR A 69 7.66 20.52 -11.26
N THR A 70 8.59 20.38 -12.19
CA THR A 70 10.06 20.50 -11.92
C THR A 70 10.47 21.91 -11.50
N LYS A 71 9.66 22.91 -11.82
CA LYS A 71 9.79 24.29 -11.34
C LYS A 71 8.72 24.56 -10.27
N ASP A 72 8.83 25.70 -9.59
CA ASP A 72 7.83 26.13 -8.60
C ASP A 72 6.49 26.57 -9.25
N THR A 73 6.30 26.29 -10.53
CA THR A 73 5.10 26.54 -11.32
C THR A 73 4.70 25.29 -12.11
N VAL A 74 3.42 25.15 -12.41
CA VAL A 74 2.94 24.06 -13.29
C VAL A 74 2.97 24.48 -14.75
N ALA A 75 3.47 23.59 -15.59
CA ALA A 75 3.43 23.74 -17.05
C ALA A 75 2.69 22.57 -17.69
N LEU A 76 1.76 22.87 -18.60
CA LEU A 76 1.03 21.86 -19.35
C LEU A 76 1.99 21.09 -20.26
N MET A 77 2.01 19.75 -20.10
CA MET A 77 2.74 18.84 -20.98
C MET A 77 1.83 18.27 -22.06
N GLU A 78 0.67 17.75 -21.63
CA GLU A 78 -0.30 17.12 -22.52
C GLU A 78 -1.71 17.37 -22.01
N ALA A 79 -2.56 17.94 -22.84
CA ALA A 79 -3.97 18.13 -22.54
C ALA A 79 -4.75 16.83 -22.77
N ASN A 80 -5.51 16.40 -21.77
CA ASN A 80 -6.41 15.28 -21.95
C ASN A 80 -7.67 15.73 -22.71
N ALA A 81 -7.83 15.25 -23.94
CA ALA A 81 -8.99 15.55 -24.78
C ALA A 81 -10.29 14.92 -24.24
N GLN A 82 -10.18 13.84 -23.47
CA GLN A 82 -11.31 13.17 -22.85
C GLN A 82 -11.30 13.49 -21.35
N ARG A 83 -12.06 14.51 -20.94
CA ARG A 83 -12.30 14.82 -19.52
C ARG A 83 -12.99 13.64 -18.83
N LYS A 84 -12.23 12.67 -18.38
CA LYS A 84 -12.74 11.61 -17.48
C LYS A 84 -12.55 12.09 -16.05
N GLU A 85 -13.66 12.27 -15.34
CA GLU A 85 -13.63 12.42 -13.89
C GLU A 85 -12.96 11.16 -13.28
N GLN A 86 -11.77 11.35 -12.74
CA GLN A 86 -11.03 10.25 -12.08
C GLN A 86 -11.29 10.19 -10.58
N GLU A 87 -11.99 11.19 -10.02
CA GLU A 87 -12.22 11.32 -8.59
C GLU A 87 -12.98 10.14 -7.97
N ASN A 88 -13.86 9.49 -8.75
CA ASN A 88 -14.66 8.37 -8.26
C ASN A 88 -13.95 7.00 -8.33
N LEU A 89 -12.72 6.95 -8.83
CA LEU A 89 -11.97 5.70 -8.94
C LEU A 89 -11.16 5.37 -7.67
N PHE A 90 -10.98 6.34 -6.80
CA PHE A 90 -10.12 6.23 -5.63
C PHE A 90 -10.93 6.32 -4.34
N THR A 91 -10.70 5.38 -3.43
CA THR A 91 -11.34 5.35 -2.10
C THR A 91 -10.89 6.52 -1.22
N LEU A 92 -9.61 6.91 -1.33
CA LEU A 92 -9.04 8.04 -0.62
C LEU A 92 -8.81 9.21 -1.56
N SER A 93 -9.17 10.41 -1.11
CA SER A 93 -8.95 11.63 -1.88
C SER A 93 -7.49 12.10 -1.77
N ILE A 94 -6.92 12.54 -2.89
CA ILE A 94 -5.60 13.19 -2.92
C ILE A 94 -5.70 14.51 -2.16
N GLY A 95 -4.65 14.85 -1.40
CA GLY A 95 -4.66 15.99 -0.47
C GLY A 95 -5.11 15.64 0.94
N THR A 96 -5.63 14.42 1.17
CA THR A 96 -6.00 13.98 2.51
C THR A 96 -4.75 13.68 3.35
N LYS A 97 -4.77 14.15 4.60
CA LYS A 97 -3.74 13.83 5.60
C LYS A 97 -4.20 12.70 6.49
N GLY A 98 -3.28 11.83 6.85
CA GLY A 98 -3.54 10.72 7.77
C GLY A 98 -2.31 10.30 8.53
N ARG A 99 -2.50 9.76 9.75
CA ARG A 99 -1.39 9.32 10.60
C ARG A 99 -1.33 7.80 10.65
N LEU A 100 -0.24 7.24 10.12
CA LEU A 100 0.07 5.81 10.17
C LEU A 100 1.41 5.60 10.88
N ASN A 101 1.48 4.65 11.80
CA ASN A 101 2.69 4.33 12.57
C ASN A 101 3.39 5.59 13.14
N ASP A 102 2.60 6.48 13.76
CA ASP A 102 3.02 7.76 14.34
C ASP A 102 3.57 8.80 13.35
N THR A 103 3.60 8.51 12.05
CA THR A 103 3.99 9.43 11.00
C THR A 103 2.75 10.01 10.31
N GLU A 104 2.69 11.34 10.19
CA GLU A 104 1.67 12.03 9.42
C GLU A 104 2.07 12.07 7.95
N TYR A 105 1.22 11.55 7.10
CA TYR A 105 1.38 11.54 5.65
C TYR A 105 0.32 12.37 4.95
N LEU A 106 0.70 12.98 3.85
CA LEU A 106 -0.18 13.60 2.87
C LEU A 106 -0.28 12.66 1.66
N ILE A 107 -1.50 12.33 1.22
CA ILE A 107 -1.71 11.62 -0.04
C ILE A 107 -1.48 12.62 -1.19
N ILE A 108 -0.45 12.41 -1.98
CA ILE A 108 -0.09 13.32 -3.09
C ILE A 108 -0.42 12.76 -4.46
N GLY A 109 -0.56 11.44 -4.59
CA GLY A 109 -0.91 10.77 -5.83
C GLY A 109 -1.60 9.43 -5.59
N ALA A 110 -2.25 8.92 -6.60
CA ALA A 110 -2.87 7.60 -6.62
C ALA A 110 -2.75 6.97 -8.00
N VAL A 111 -2.44 5.68 -8.05
CA VAL A 111 -2.39 4.87 -9.27
C VAL A 111 -3.27 3.66 -9.07
N ARG A 112 -4.21 3.44 -9.99
CA ARG A 112 -5.03 2.24 -10.03
C ARG A 112 -4.47 1.29 -11.08
N PHE A 113 -4.29 0.07 -10.69
CA PHE A 113 -3.83 -1.01 -11.54
C PHE A 113 -4.94 -2.02 -11.80
N ALA A 114 -4.93 -2.58 -13.02
CA ALA A 114 -5.65 -3.79 -13.38
C ALA A 114 -4.63 -4.92 -13.49
N GLU A 115 -4.88 -6.05 -12.84
CA GLU A 115 -4.10 -7.27 -13.07
C GLU A 115 -4.36 -7.76 -14.49
N ILE A 116 -3.29 -8.11 -15.20
CA ILE A 116 -3.39 -8.79 -16.49
C ILE A 116 -3.62 -10.27 -16.20
N PRO A 117 -4.82 -10.81 -16.52
CA PRO A 117 -5.12 -12.19 -16.23
C PRO A 117 -4.10 -13.16 -16.85
N SER A 118 -3.69 -14.15 -16.12
CA SER A 118 -3.02 -15.32 -16.69
C SER A 118 -4.05 -16.15 -17.47
N TYR A 119 -3.59 -17.03 -18.37
CA TYR A 119 -4.41 -17.78 -19.33
C TYR A 119 -5.66 -18.48 -18.73
N ASN A 120 -5.71 -18.71 -17.42
CA ASN A 120 -6.79 -19.41 -16.73
C ASN A 120 -7.66 -18.52 -15.83
N GLN A 121 -7.51 -17.20 -15.84
CA GLN A 121 -8.29 -16.29 -15.01
C GLN A 121 -9.28 -15.51 -15.87
N ASN A 122 -10.56 -15.59 -15.52
CA ASN A 122 -11.64 -14.89 -16.25
C ASN A 122 -11.96 -13.50 -15.72
N GLN A 123 -11.32 -13.04 -14.63
CA GLN A 123 -11.56 -11.73 -14.02
C GLN A 123 -10.24 -11.06 -13.68
N SER A 124 -10.12 -9.80 -14.06
CA SER A 124 -9.02 -8.95 -13.61
C SER A 124 -9.25 -8.54 -12.16
N GLU A 125 -8.23 -8.68 -11.33
CA GLU A 125 -8.22 -8.05 -10.02
C GLU A 125 -7.72 -6.61 -10.16
N TYR A 126 -8.18 -5.73 -9.25
CA TYR A 126 -7.79 -4.33 -9.23
C TYR A 126 -7.21 -3.99 -7.87
N TRP A 127 -6.18 -3.15 -7.88
CA TRP A 127 -5.68 -2.53 -6.67
C TRP A 127 -5.33 -1.07 -6.92
N THR A 128 -5.23 -0.31 -5.85
CA THR A 128 -4.84 1.10 -5.89
C THR A 128 -3.65 1.32 -4.98
N GLU A 129 -2.67 2.05 -5.48
CA GLU A 129 -1.49 2.47 -4.74
C GLU A 129 -1.54 3.98 -4.55
N TYR A 130 -1.60 4.43 -3.29
CA TYR A 130 -1.59 5.84 -2.93
C TYR A 130 -0.17 6.24 -2.57
N LEU A 131 0.37 7.24 -3.26
CA LEU A 131 1.67 7.82 -2.93
C LEU A 131 1.50 8.77 -1.75
N LEU A 132 2.11 8.40 -0.65
CA LEU A 132 2.15 9.15 0.59
C LEU A 132 3.42 9.98 0.65
N TYR A 133 3.33 11.19 1.18
CA TYR A 133 4.47 12.06 1.38
C TYR A 133 4.51 12.60 2.81
N ASN A 134 5.71 12.57 3.39
CA ASN A 134 6.05 13.24 4.65
C ASN A 134 7.35 14.00 4.45
N THR A 135 7.44 15.24 4.94
CA THR A 135 8.62 16.11 4.75
C THR A 135 9.90 15.60 5.38
N GLN A 136 9.80 14.74 6.39
CA GLN A 136 10.95 14.17 7.11
C GLN A 136 11.27 12.74 6.68
N GLN A 137 10.23 11.91 6.45
CA GLN A 137 10.36 10.49 6.11
C GLN A 137 10.40 10.24 4.61
N GLY A 138 10.06 11.24 3.78
CA GLY A 138 9.97 11.08 2.34
C GLY A 138 8.70 10.36 1.90
N PHE A 139 8.83 9.43 0.95
CA PHE A 139 7.72 8.75 0.32
C PHE A 139 7.46 7.37 0.94
N ALA A 140 6.19 7.00 0.97
CA ALA A 140 5.72 5.64 1.25
C ALA A 140 4.51 5.34 0.35
N TRP A 141 4.09 4.10 0.28
CA TRP A 141 2.94 3.67 -0.48
C TRP A 141 1.88 3.06 0.43
N LEU A 142 0.64 3.43 0.23
CA LEU A 142 -0.50 2.78 0.86
C LEU A 142 -1.26 2.00 -0.22
N ILE A 143 -1.24 0.68 -0.11
CA ILE A 143 -1.80 -0.23 -1.11
C ILE A 143 -3.17 -0.68 -0.65
N GLU A 144 -4.17 -0.50 -1.51
CA GLU A 144 -5.53 -0.99 -1.34
C GLU A 144 -5.79 -2.12 -2.35
N SER A 145 -6.04 -3.33 -1.87
CA SER A 145 -6.44 -4.48 -2.68
C SER A 145 -7.72 -5.07 -2.11
N GLY A 146 -8.83 -4.83 -2.79
CA GLY A 146 -10.16 -5.12 -2.27
C GLY A 146 -10.41 -4.36 -0.96
N LYS A 147 -10.51 -5.10 0.15
CA LYS A 147 -10.70 -4.50 1.49
C LYS A 147 -9.44 -4.54 2.35
N ARG A 148 -8.32 -4.95 1.79
CA ARG A 148 -7.04 -5.06 2.50
C ARG A 148 -6.19 -3.82 2.23
N TRP A 149 -5.52 -3.37 3.29
CA TRP A 149 -4.64 -2.24 3.26
C TRP A 149 -3.24 -2.64 3.71
N ARG A 150 -2.23 -2.16 3.02
CA ARG A 150 -0.83 -2.38 3.37
C ARG A 150 -0.06 -1.07 3.23
N LEU A 151 0.80 -0.78 4.19
CA LEU A 151 1.78 0.30 4.10
C LEU A 151 3.07 -0.31 3.56
N SER A 152 3.57 0.22 2.45
CA SER A 152 4.77 -0.23 1.76
C SER A 152 5.84 0.84 1.78
N GLU A 153 7.06 0.43 2.07
CA GLU A 153 8.25 1.29 2.10
C GLU A 153 9.29 0.72 1.15
N THR A 154 9.86 1.57 0.31
CA THR A 154 10.96 1.19 -0.60
C THR A 154 12.20 0.82 0.20
N LEU A 155 12.86 -0.27 -0.17
CA LEU A 155 14.14 -0.67 0.41
C LEU A 155 15.27 0.14 -0.21
N HIS A 156 16.12 0.70 0.61
CA HIS A 156 17.32 1.42 0.17
C HIS A 156 18.48 0.48 -0.23
N THR A 157 18.39 -0.78 0.21
CA THR A 157 19.37 -1.83 -0.13
C THR A 157 18.61 -3.05 -0.64
N TRP A 158 19.14 -3.67 -1.68
CA TRP A 158 18.56 -4.91 -2.18
C TRP A 158 18.71 -6.02 -1.15
N PRO A 159 17.75 -6.96 -1.10
CA PRO A 159 17.88 -8.15 -0.28
C PRO A 159 19.04 -9.02 -0.76
N ASP A 160 19.63 -9.79 0.15
CA ASP A 160 20.54 -10.87 -0.24
C ASP A 160 19.74 -11.96 -0.95
N PHE A 161 20.36 -12.62 -1.93
CA PHE A 161 19.72 -13.67 -2.71
C PHE A 161 20.34 -15.04 -2.41
N ASP A 162 19.49 -16.05 -2.41
CA ASP A 162 19.91 -17.44 -2.35
C ASP A 162 20.40 -17.96 -3.73
N SER A 163 20.85 -19.22 -3.79
CA SER A 163 21.32 -19.87 -5.03
C SER A 163 20.23 -20.03 -6.09
N SER A 164 18.95 -19.90 -5.73
CA SER A 164 17.80 -19.99 -6.63
C SER A 164 17.37 -18.62 -7.15
N GLY A 165 18.05 -17.53 -6.71
CA GLY A 165 17.72 -16.16 -7.09
C GLY A 165 16.50 -15.57 -6.36
N ASN A 166 16.06 -16.20 -5.27
CA ASN A 166 15.04 -15.64 -4.38
C ASN A 166 15.71 -14.87 -3.23
N PRO A 167 15.05 -13.87 -2.66
CA PRO A 167 15.54 -13.25 -1.44
C PRO A 167 15.79 -14.29 -0.35
N ALA A 168 16.93 -14.23 0.30
CA ALA A 168 17.39 -15.25 1.23
C ALA A 168 16.45 -15.42 2.42
N GLY A 169 15.91 -16.62 2.61
CA GLY A 169 14.99 -16.96 3.67
C GLY A 169 13.52 -16.59 3.39
N GLU A 170 13.22 -16.14 2.19
CA GLU A 170 11.89 -15.81 1.72
C GLU A 170 11.42 -16.82 0.66
N MET A 171 10.10 -17.01 0.56
CA MET A 171 9.48 -17.85 -0.46
C MET A 171 8.62 -17.00 -1.38
N LEU A 172 8.70 -17.24 -2.68
CA LEU A 172 7.79 -16.64 -3.65
C LEU A 172 6.36 -17.13 -3.33
N ILE A 173 5.45 -16.20 -3.07
CA ILE A 173 4.06 -16.47 -2.76
C ILE A 173 3.13 -16.09 -3.91
N ASP A 174 3.53 -15.11 -4.71
CA ASP A 174 2.74 -14.66 -5.86
C ASP A 174 3.63 -14.00 -6.92
N HIS A 175 3.18 -14.04 -8.18
CA HIS A 175 3.76 -13.29 -9.27
C HIS A 175 2.68 -12.92 -10.29
N TYR A 176 2.58 -11.66 -10.63
CA TYR A 176 1.54 -11.14 -11.51
C TYR A 176 2.02 -9.92 -12.29
N ARG A 177 1.23 -9.49 -13.24
CA ARG A 177 1.46 -8.28 -14.02
C ARG A 177 0.33 -7.29 -13.78
N GLY A 178 0.70 -6.04 -13.52
CA GLY A 178 -0.22 -4.93 -13.40
C GLY A 178 -0.10 -3.97 -14.58
N GLN A 179 -1.23 -3.49 -15.05
CA GLN A 179 -1.28 -2.41 -16.02
C GLN A 179 -1.91 -1.18 -15.37
N VAL A 180 -1.31 -0.02 -15.55
CA VAL A 180 -1.89 1.25 -15.09
C VAL A 180 -3.21 1.50 -15.81
N GLU A 181 -4.31 1.49 -15.07
CA GLU A 181 -5.65 1.80 -15.53
C GLU A 181 -5.95 3.30 -15.45
N ALA A 182 -5.61 3.90 -14.29
CA ALA A 182 -5.80 5.31 -14.03
C ALA A 182 -4.75 5.84 -13.06
N ALA A 183 -4.44 7.11 -13.15
CA ALA A 183 -3.57 7.78 -12.20
C ALA A 183 -3.98 9.25 -12.02
N ALA A 184 -3.77 9.79 -10.82
CA ALA A 184 -4.03 11.20 -10.53
C ALA A 184 -3.07 11.71 -9.44
N GLY A 185 -2.81 13.01 -9.42
CA GLY A 185 -1.94 13.67 -8.45
C GLY A 185 -0.48 13.78 -8.87
N ALA A 186 0.40 14.03 -7.91
CA ALA A 186 1.80 14.35 -8.11
C ALA A 186 2.71 13.12 -7.90
N PHE A 187 3.72 12.96 -8.78
CA PHE A 187 4.65 11.84 -8.77
C PHE A 187 6.08 12.33 -8.99
N TYR A 188 7.06 11.57 -8.53
CA TYR A 188 8.48 11.82 -8.79
C TYR A 188 8.95 11.20 -10.12
N TRP A 189 8.09 10.42 -10.80
CA TRP A 189 8.33 9.86 -12.14
C TRP A 189 7.10 10.07 -13.04
N LYS A 190 7.25 9.79 -14.32
CA LYS A 190 6.18 9.91 -15.31
C LYS A 190 5.32 8.65 -15.32
N VAL A 191 4.05 8.77 -14.93
CA VAL A 191 3.05 7.71 -14.96
C VAL A 191 2.19 7.85 -16.22
N LYS A 192 1.97 6.76 -16.93
CA LYS A 192 1.09 6.73 -18.10
C LYS A 192 0.09 5.58 -17.99
N GLN A 193 -1.13 5.82 -18.42
CA GLN A 193 -2.10 4.75 -18.61
C GLN A 193 -1.56 3.73 -19.63
N GLY A 194 -1.66 2.44 -19.29
CA GLY A 194 -1.13 1.35 -20.10
C GLY A 194 0.29 0.92 -19.74
N ASP A 195 1.02 1.64 -18.87
CA ASP A 195 2.31 1.19 -18.36
C ASP A 195 2.17 -0.17 -17.67
N LEU A 196 3.13 -1.05 -17.94
CA LEU A 196 3.15 -2.44 -17.46
C LEU A 196 4.23 -2.62 -16.39
N LEU A 197 3.85 -3.25 -15.30
CA LEU A 197 4.73 -3.63 -14.20
C LEU A 197 4.61 -5.12 -13.90
N HIS A 198 5.72 -5.73 -13.54
CA HIS A 198 5.80 -7.12 -13.11
C HIS A 198 6.07 -7.16 -11.62
N TYR A 199 5.22 -7.86 -10.90
CA TYR A 199 5.29 -7.99 -9.45
C TYR A 199 5.72 -9.41 -9.07
N LYS A 200 6.59 -9.53 -8.07
CA LYS A 200 6.85 -10.77 -7.37
C LYS A 200 6.77 -10.51 -5.88
N GLU A 201 5.91 -11.24 -5.21
CA GLU A 201 5.72 -11.14 -3.77
C GLU A 201 6.35 -12.33 -3.06
N TYR A 202 7.05 -12.04 -1.98
CA TYR A 202 7.73 -13.02 -1.16
C TYR A 202 7.32 -12.88 0.29
N SER A 203 7.23 -13.99 1.00
CA SER A 203 6.92 -14.02 2.43
C SER A 203 7.86 -14.95 3.15
N GLY A 204 8.42 -14.52 4.25
CA GLY A 204 9.34 -15.29 5.03
C GLY A 204 9.16 -15.15 6.53
N LYS A 205 9.80 -16.09 7.23
CA LYS A 205 9.64 -16.21 8.69
C LYS A 205 10.65 -15.42 9.49
N LYS A 206 11.74 -14.96 8.91
CA LYS A 206 12.92 -14.55 9.70
C LYS A 206 13.36 -13.11 9.56
N SER A 207 13.40 -12.54 8.35
CA SER A 207 14.05 -11.24 8.16
C SER A 207 13.14 -10.04 8.43
N TYR A 208 11.83 -10.14 8.13
CA TYR A 208 10.92 -8.99 8.16
C TYR A 208 9.72 -9.16 9.10
N GLY A 209 9.58 -10.32 9.75
CA GLY A 209 8.47 -10.61 10.67
C GLY A 209 7.26 -11.24 9.99
N ARG A 210 6.30 -11.68 10.82
CA ARG A 210 5.05 -12.28 10.32
C ARG A 210 4.20 -11.21 9.62
N ASN A 211 3.57 -11.59 8.52
CA ASN A 211 2.68 -10.74 7.73
C ASN A 211 3.36 -9.59 6.96
N VAL A 212 4.67 -9.52 6.94
CA VAL A 212 5.40 -8.62 6.05
C VAL A 212 5.57 -9.32 4.70
N ILE A 213 5.28 -8.61 3.63
CA ILE A 213 5.53 -9.04 2.27
C ILE A 213 6.69 -8.22 1.73
N LEU A 214 7.69 -8.91 1.19
CA LEU A 214 8.75 -8.32 0.40
C LEU A 214 8.30 -8.39 -1.06
N CYS A 215 8.32 -7.27 -1.76
CA CYS A 215 7.87 -7.18 -3.15
C CYS A 215 9.00 -6.66 -4.04
N SER A 216 9.20 -7.28 -5.20
CA SER A 216 9.93 -6.69 -6.30
C SER A 216 8.94 -6.23 -7.36
N GLU A 217 9.05 -4.98 -7.74
CA GLU A 217 8.33 -4.34 -8.82
C GLU A 217 9.32 -4.06 -9.96
N GLN A 218 9.03 -4.60 -11.13
CA GLN A 218 9.88 -4.45 -12.30
C GLN A 218 9.12 -3.73 -13.41
N SER A 219 9.62 -2.56 -13.78
CA SER A 219 9.26 -1.86 -15.00
C SER A 219 10.17 -2.30 -16.15
N LYS A 220 10.07 -1.62 -17.29
CA LYS A 220 10.98 -1.84 -18.43
C LYS A 220 12.44 -1.52 -18.08
N ASP A 221 12.66 -0.51 -17.26
CA ASP A 221 13.97 0.13 -17.08
C ASP A 221 14.50 0.01 -15.64
N GLU A 222 13.66 -0.43 -14.69
CA GLU A 222 13.97 -0.38 -13.26
C GLU A 222 13.39 -1.58 -12.51
N ILE A 223 14.07 -2.01 -11.45
CA ILE A 223 13.57 -2.95 -10.45
C ILE A 223 13.64 -2.26 -9.08
N VAL A 224 12.50 -2.15 -8.43
CA VAL A 224 12.35 -1.58 -7.09
C VAL A 224 11.98 -2.69 -6.11
N TRP A 225 12.63 -2.70 -4.95
CA TRP A 225 12.29 -3.57 -3.84
C TRP A 225 11.60 -2.78 -2.74
N SER A 226 10.53 -3.34 -2.23
CA SER A 226 9.77 -2.76 -1.13
C SER A 226 9.38 -3.81 -0.11
N LYS A 227 9.13 -3.38 1.12
CA LYS A 227 8.53 -4.19 2.18
C LYS A 227 7.17 -3.59 2.52
N SER A 228 6.15 -4.41 2.62
CA SER A 228 4.82 -3.98 2.97
C SER A 228 4.28 -4.69 4.20
N SER A 229 3.63 -3.93 5.09
CA SER A 229 3.02 -4.40 6.33
C SER A 229 1.51 -4.14 6.31
N PRO A 230 0.69 -5.04 6.86
CA PRO A 230 -0.75 -4.87 6.88
C PRO A 230 -1.16 -3.67 7.74
N VAL A 231 -2.14 -2.92 7.29
CA VAL A 231 -2.79 -1.84 8.03
C VAL A 231 -4.20 -2.27 8.36
N SER A 232 -4.54 -2.27 9.64
CA SER A 232 -5.87 -2.70 10.10
C SER A 232 -6.95 -1.66 9.79
N TYR A 233 -8.20 -2.10 9.64
CA TYR A 233 -9.34 -1.20 9.49
C TYR A 233 -9.43 -0.13 10.57
N ARG A 234 -9.10 -0.49 11.81
CA ARG A 234 -9.08 0.47 12.93
C ARG A 234 -8.07 1.58 12.68
N GLN A 235 -6.88 1.25 12.16
CA GLN A 235 -5.86 2.22 11.81
C GLN A 235 -6.32 3.09 10.63
N MET A 236 -6.89 2.50 9.58
CA MET A 236 -7.42 3.23 8.42
C MET A 236 -8.53 4.20 8.80
N ARG A 237 -9.48 3.76 9.64
CA ARG A 237 -10.53 4.63 10.15
C ARG A 237 -9.98 5.79 10.97
N LYS A 238 -9.00 5.52 11.83
CA LYS A 238 -8.36 6.56 12.66
C LYS A 238 -7.55 7.54 11.81
N ALA A 239 -6.85 7.03 10.80
CA ALA A 239 -5.95 7.83 9.96
C ALA A 239 -6.70 8.68 8.94
N PHE A 240 -7.69 8.11 8.25
CA PHE A 240 -8.32 8.74 7.08
C PHE A 240 -9.84 8.90 7.21
N GLY A 241 -10.42 8.59 8.37
CA GLY A 241 -11.86 8.75 8.61
C GLY A 241 -12.75 7.77 7.83
N LEU A 242 -12.18 6.68 7.30
CA LEU A 242 -12.95 5.71 6.53
C LEU A 242 -14.05 5.08 7.38
N SER A 243 -15.30 5.15 6.90
CA SER A 243 -16.44 4.47 7.49
C SER A 243 -16.64 3.13 6.77
N PHE A 244 -16.63 2.05 7.53
CA PHE A 244 -16.92 0.72 6.99
C PHE A 244 -18.25 0.23 7.55
N ASP A 245 -19.12 -0.28 6.69
CA ASP A 245 -20.35 -0.93 7.13
C ASP A 245 -20.00 -2.22 7.90
N THR A 246 -20.61 -2.38 9.07
CA THR A 246 -20.41 -3.57 9.93
C THR A 246 -20.81 -4.88 9.23
N LYS A 247 -21.81 -4.84 8.34
CA LYS A 247 -22.21 -6.00 7.52
C LYS A 247 -21.13 -6.36 6.49
N GLU A 248 -20.53 -5.36 5.86
CA GLU A 248 -19.42 -5.56 4.93
C GLU A 248 -18.18 -6.07 5.65
N MET A 249 -17.88 -5.56 6.84
CA MET A 249 -16.77 -6.03 7.66
C MET A 249 -16.93 -7.50 8.06
N LEU A 250 -18.14 -7.91 8.44
CA LEU A 250 -18.44 -9.30 8.80
C LEU A 250 -18.35 -10.22 7.58
N SER A 251 -18.85 -9.79 6.41
CA SER A 251 -18.76 -10.56 5.16
C SER A 251 -17.31 -10.77 4.72
N TYR A 252 -16.46 -9.77 4.91
CA TYR A 252 -15.03 -9.85 4.66
C TYR A 252 -14.35 -10.83 5.62
N TRP A 253 -14.66 -10.75 6.91
CA TRP A 253 -14.16 -11.67 7.94
C TRP A 253 -14.50 -13.12 7.63
N LEU A 254 -15.70 -13.37 7.10
CA LEU A 254 -16.17 -14.68 6.73
C LEU A 254 -15.61 -15.17 5.38
N LYS A 255 -15.15 -14.26 4.50
CA LYS A 255 -14.69 -14.55 3.15
C LYS A 255 -13.16 -14.54 2.98
N ASP A 256 -12.40 -13.98 3.95
CA ASP A 256 -10.93 -13.87 3.90
C ASP A 256 -10.24 -15.20 4.27
N ASP A 257 -10.44 -16.19 3.41
CA ASP A 257 -10.32 -17.58 3.80
C ASP A 257 -9.18 -18.37 3.19
N ASN A 258 -8.39 -17.85 2.30
CA ASN A 258 -7.47 -18.75 1.62
C ASN A 258 -5.97 -18.62 1.95
N ARG A 259 -5.54 -17.68 2.81
CA ARG A 259 -4.10 -17.51 3.11
C ARG A 259 -3.70 -17.56 4.60
N ASN A 260 -4.65 -17.75 5.53
CA ASN A 260 -4.35 -17.90 6.96
C ASN A 260 -5.18 -19.03 7.61
N VAL A 261 -4.89 -20.26 7.25
CA VAL A 261 -5.55 -21.47 7.80
C VAL A 261 -5.48 -21.51 9.35
N GLY A 262 -4.43 -20.97 9.97
CA GLY A 262 -4.28 -20.99 11.43
C GLY A 262 -5.12 -19.98 12.22
N SER A 263 -5.56 -18.88 11.59
CA SER A 263 -6.38 -17.85 12.29
C SER A 263 -7.87 -18.15 12.23
N ARG A 264 -8.32 -18.83 11.19
CA ARG A 264 -9.72 -19.17 10.96
C ARG A 264 -10.20 -20.30 11.88
N ASP A 265 -9.38 -21.30 12.06
CA ASP A 265 -9.67 -22.39 13.00
C ASP A 265 -9.89 -21.84 14.42
N ASN A 266 -9.10 -20.83 14.82
CA ASN A 266 -9.26 -20.20 16.12
C ASN A 266 -10.54 -19.39 16.24
N VAL A 267 -10.98 -18.68 15.19
CA VAL A 267 -12.22 -17.89 15.20
C VAL A 267 -13.44 -18.80 15.11
N ALA A 268 -13.42 -19.81 14.24
CA ALA A 268 -14.48 -20.81 14.18
C ALA A 268 -14.62 -21.54 15.53
N ARG A 269 -13.51 -21.88 16.17
CA ARG A 269 -13.47 -22.46 17.52
C ARG A 269 -14.05 -21.51 18.57
N ILE A 270 -13.68 -20.21 18.54
CA ILE A 270 -14.23 -19.21 19.48
C ILE A 270 -15.75 -19.04 19.28
N ILE A 271 -16.23 -18.95 18.03
CA ILE A 271 -17.67 -18.85 17.75
C ILE A 271 -18.40 -20.12 18.20
N ALA A 272 -17.86 -21.30 17.87
CA ALA A 272 -18.41 -22.58 18.31
C ALA A 272 -18.44 -22.67 19.84
N MET A 273 -17.39 -22.23 20.51
CA MET A 273 -17.30 -22.18 21.98
C MET A 273 -18.32 -21.22 22.60
N LEU A 274 -18.53 -20.03 22.00
CA LEU A 274 -19.56 -19.08 22.44
C LEU A 274 -20.97 -19.61 22.25
N ILE A 275 -21.27 -20.25 21.12
CA ILE A 275 -22.56 -20.92 20.88
C ILE A 275 -22.79 -22.03 21.91
N LEU A 276 -21.77 -22.82 22.17
CA LEU A 276 -21.82 -23.92 23.14
C LEU A 276 -22.07 -23.41 24.57
N ILE A 277 -21.43 -22.29 24.96
CA ILE A 277 -21.68 -21.61 26.22
C ILE A 277 -23.12 -21.10 26.31
N ILE A 278 -23.61 -20.40 25.29
CA ILE A 278 -24.97 -19.82 25.25
C ILE A 278 -26.03 -20.90 25.32
N VAL A 279 -25.88 -21.99 24.57
CA VAL A 279 -26.85 -23.11 24.53
C VAL A 279 -26.86 -23.86 25.87
N ASN A 280 -25.72 -24.00 26.54
CA ASN A 280 -25.62 -24.69 27.81
C ASN A 280 -25.85 -23.81 29.04
N LEU A 281 -25.90 -22.49 28.89
CA LEU A 281 -26.09 -21.55 30.01
C LEU A 281 -27.36 -21.85 30.83
N PRO A 282 -28.55 -22.17 30.24
CA PRO A 282 -29.73 -22.53 31.01
C PRO A 282 -29.57 -23.80 31.83
N ALA A 283 -28.85 -24.82 31.29
CA ALA A 283 -28.58 -26.06 32.00
C ALA A 283 -27.61 -25.88 33.17
N TRP A 284 -26.66 -24.96 33.04
CA TRP A 284 -25.71 -24.64 34.12
C TRP A 284 -26.30 -23.78 35.22
N LEU A 285 -27.25 -22.93 34.90
CA LEU A 285 -27.93 -22.04 35.86
C LEU A 285 -29.11 -22.75 36.58
N SER A 286 -29.66 -23.84 36.03
CA SER A 286 -30.79 -24.55 36.62
C SER A 286 -30.32 -25.62 37.62
N PRO A 287 -30.76 -25.53 38.91
CA PRO A 287 -30.38 -26.51 39.92
C PRO A 287 -30.84 -27.95 39.62
N HIS A 288 -31.94 -28.07 38.83
CA HIS A 288 -32.59 -29.35 38.55
C HIS A 288 -31.96 -30.11 37.35
N LEU A 289 -31.14 -29.42 36.53
CA LEU A 289 -30.47 -30.02 35.33
C LEU A 289 -28.99 -30.37 35.52
N ARG A 290 -28.49 -30.21 36.75
CA ARG A 290 -27.10 -30.55 37.09
C ARG A 290 -26.87 -32.07 37.24
N GLY A 291 -27.27 -32.85 36.27
CA GLY A 291 -26.93 -34.26 36.26
C GLY A 291 -25.53 -34.53 35.70
N PRO A 292 -24.83 -35.58 36.19
CA PRO A 292 -23.45 -35.89 35.75
C PRO A 292 -23.34 -36.11 34.23
N VAL A 293 -24.41 -36.51 33.58
CA VAL A 293 -24.47 -36.74 32.13
C VAL A 293 -24.43 -35.45 31.34
N GLY A 294 -25.12 -34.38 31.79
CA GLY A 294 -25.13 -33.09 31.10
C GLY A 294 -23.77 -32.39 31.16
N MET A 295 -23.05 -32.51 32.30
CA MET A 295 -21.68 -31.99 32.40
C MET A 295 -20.69 -32.77 31.54
N ALA A 296 -20.82 -34.09 31.46
CA ALA A 296 -19.94 -34.94 30.65
C ALA A 296 -20.06 -34.63 29.15
N VAL A 297 -21.29 -34.46 28.64
CA VAL A 297 -21.52 -34.11 27.21
C VAL A 297 -20.97 -32.71 26.88
N SER A 298 -21.14 -31.74 27.78
CA SER A 298 -20.59 -30.41 27.58
C SER A 298 -19.06 -30.37 27.62
N LEU A 299 -18.44 -31.17 28.49
CA LEU A 299 -16.98 -31.33 28.56
C LEU A 299 -16.39 -32.05 27.34
N CYS A 300 -17.04 -33.11 26.85
CA CYS A 300 -16.61 -33.83 25.65
C CYS A 300 -16.69 -32.92 24.40
N ALA A 301 -17.71 -32.09 24.27
CA ALA A 301 -17.81 -31.14 23.17
C ALA A 301 -16.74 -30.04 23.22
N LEU A 302 -16.34 -29.61 24.43
CA LEU A 302 -15.24 -28.65 24.63
C LEU A 302 -13.85 -29.20 24.28
N VAL A 303 -13.65 -30.50 24.43
CA VAL A 303 -12.38 -31.16 24.07
C VAL A 303 -12.27 -31.44 22.57
N TRP A 304 -13.42 -31.49 21.86
CA TRP A 304 -13.48 -31.80 20.42
C TRP A 304 -13.41 -30.54 19.50
N ILE A 305 -13.56 -29.34 20.06
CA ILE A 305 -13.43 -28.05 19.39
C ILE A 305 -12.02 -27.49 19.57
#